data_2a17b53ecbd7970e819d292a15bb4079
#
_entry.id   2a17b53ecbd7970e819d292a15bb4079
#
_cell.length_a   1.000
_cell.length_b   1.000
_cell.length_c   1.000
_cell.angle_alpha   90.00
_cell.angle_beta   90.00
_cell.angle_gamma   90.00
#
_symmetry.space_group_name_H-M   'P 1'
#
loop_
_entity.id
_entity.type
_entity.pdbx_description
1 polymer ?
#
loop_
_entity_poly.entity_id
_entity_poly.type
_entity_poly.pdbx_seq_one_letter_code
_entity_poly.pdbx_strand_id
1 'polypeptide(L)'
;MDSFEINKIVAAVIIVFFVVFGIGKISDMVFHVEKPNTSAYKVEVSTASSKEDSGAVQLVDIAALLAMGDLDHGKKIWKKCSACHSIKEGGKNKIGPALYSVLGRNIAALGDYKYSKAFVAYGKSWTFEEMNGFLIKPQSYIKGTKMAFAGLKKEKDRASVILFMNQNSDNPLPLP
;
A
#
# COMPACT_ATOMS: atom_id res chain seq x y z
N MET A 1 52.20 18.76 -1.34
CA MET A 1 51.66 17.64 -2.16
C MET A 1 52.42 17.70 -3.48
N ASP A 2 53.06 16.59 -3.83
CA ASP A 2 53.80 16.52 -5.08
C ASP A 2 52.86 16.43 -6.26
N SER A 3 53.28 17.01 -7.41
CA SER A 3 52.46 17.00 -8.64
C SER A 3 51.99 15.61 -9.03
N PHE A 4 52.71 14.57 -8.64
CA PHE A 4 52.37 13.18 -8.88
C PHE A 4 51.19 12.71 -8.03
N GLU A 5 51.06 13.13 -6.80
CA GLU A 5 49.93 12.83 -5.92
C GLU A 5 48.65 13.55 -6.38
N ILE A 6 48.78 14.78 -6.82
CA ILE A 6 47.66 15.57 -7.38
C ILE A 6 47.13 14.90 -8.63
N ASN A 7 48.02 14.43 -9.54
CA ASN A 7 47.60 13.74 -10.75
C ASN A 7 46.84 12.45 -10.46
N LYS A 8 47.24 11.67 -9.43
CA LYS A 8 46.49 10.46 -9.01
C LYS A 8 45.08 10.80 -8.52
N ILE A 9 44.96 11.85 -7.70
CA ILE A 9 43.64 12.27 -7.17
C ILE A 9 42.75 12.74 -8.32
N VAL A 10 43.28 13.56 -9.22
CA VAL A 10 42.52 14.04 -10.39
C VAL A 10 42.11 12.89 -11.28
N ALA A 11 42.98 11.94 -11.56
CA ALA A 11 42.65 10.75 -12.35
C ALA A 11 41.56 9.90 -11.67
N ALA A 12 41.64 9.69 -10.35
CA ALA A 12 40.63 8.96 -9.61
C ALA A 12 39.24 9.65 -9.67
N VAL A 13 39.19 10.97 -9.50
CA VAL A 13 37.95 11.75 -9.60
C VAL A 13 37.32 11.64 -11.00
N ILE A 14 38.16 11.75 -12.03
CA ILE A 14 37.70 11.62 -13.43
C ILE A 14 37.11 10.21 -13.67
N ILE A 15 37.80 9.17 -13.21
CA ILE A 15 37.29 7.78 -13.36
C ILE A 15 35.94 7.60 -12.66
N VAL A 16 35.82 8.07 -11.42
CA VAL A 16 34.57 8.00 -10.67
C VAL A 16 33.44 8.73 -11.41
N PHE A 17 33.73 9.93 -11.92
CA PHE A 17 32.76 10.70 -12.71
C PHE A 17 32.26 9.91 -13.94
N PHE A 18 33.20 9.34 -14.73
CA PHE A 18 32.81 8.54 -15.90
C PHE A 18 32.04 7.26 -15.56
N VAL A 19 32.40 6.60 -14.44
CA VAL A 19 31.67 5.41 -13.99
C VAL A 19 30.24 5.77 -13.59
N VAL A 20 30.05 6.81 -12.77
CA VAL A 20 28.71 7.24 -12.34
C VAL A 20 27.85 7.70 -13.52
N PHE A 21 28.43 8.51 -14.42
CA PHE A 21 27.75 9.00 -15.61
C PHE A 21 27.42 7.86 -16.58
N GLY A 22 28.36 6.93 -16.77
CA GLY A 22 28.18 5.75 -17.63
C GLY A 22 27.09 4.81 -17.11
N ILE A 23 27.07 4.53 -15.82
CA ILE A 23 26.01 3.71 -15.19
C ILE A 23 24.64 4.38 -15.38
N GLY A 24 24.55 5.71 -15.18
CA GLY A 24 23.31 6.44 -15.43
C GLY A 24 22.82 6.30 -16.86
N LYS A 25 23.69 6.47 -17.84
CA LYS A 25 23.33 6.35 -19.27
C LYS A 25 22.95 4.94 -19.69
N ILE A 26 23.66 3.93 -19.18
CA ILE A 26 23.34 2.51 -19.43
C ILE A 26 21.98 2.16 -18.77
N SER A 27 21.75 2.62 -17.56
CA SER A 27 20.47 2.44 -16.88
C SER A 27 19.30 3.05 -17.66
N ASP A 28 19.46 4.29 -18.13
CA ASP A 28 18.45 4.95 -18.94
C ASP A 28 18.19 4.22 -20.27
N MET A 29 19.23 3.66 -20.89
CA MET A 29 19.10 2.92 -22.13
C MET A 29 18.38 1.57 -21.95
N VAL A 30 18.70 0.84 -20.87
CA VAL A 30 18.15 -0.49 -20.58
C VAL A 30 16.73 -0.41 -20.02
N PHE A 31 16.46 0.62 -19.21
CA PHE A 31 15.17 0.81 -18.53
C PHE A 31 14.34 1.96 -19.12
N HIS A 32 14.67 2.40 -20.33
CA HIS A 32 13.91 3.44 -21.01
C HIS A 32 12.49 2.94 -21.31
N VAL A 33 11.52 3.46 -20.57
CA VAL A 33 10.08 3.24 -20.83
C VAL A 33 9.53 4.51 -21.45
N GLU A 34 9.18 4.48 -22.72
CA GLU A 34 8.44 5.56 -23.36
C GLU A 34 7.12 5.76 -22.62
N LYS A 35 6.89 6.96 -22.10
CA LYS A 35 5.60 7.31 -21.53
C LYS A 35 4.58 7.37 -22.66
N PRO A 36 3.52 6.53 -22.65
CA PRO A 36 2.49 6.62 -23.67
C PRO A 36 1.85 8.01 -23.64
N ASN A 37 1.81 8.68 -24.78
CA ASN A 37 1.24 10.02 -24.94
C ASN A 37 -0.28 10.07 -24.77
N THR A 38 -0.92 8.93 -24.62
CA THR A 38 -2.36 8.80 -24.38
C THR A 38 -2.59 7.81 -23.25
N SER A 39 -3.31 8.23 -22.20
CA SER A 39 -3.82 7.30 -21.19
C SER A 39 -4.70 6.27 -21.88
N ALA A 40 -4.37 4.97 -21.71
CA ALA A 40 -5.11 3.86 -22.30
C ALA A 40 -6.54 3.70 -21.74
N TYR A 41 -6.93 4.56 -20.79
CA TYR A 41 -8.25 4.53 -20.17
C TYR A 41 -8.90 5.92 -20.26
N LYS A 42 -9.74 6.12 -21.29
CA LYS A 42 -10.69 7.24 -21.35
C LYS A 42 -11.94 6.84 -20.58
N VAL A 43 -12.12 7.39 -19.40
CA VAL A 43 -13.41 7.39 -18.70
C VAL A 43 -14.18 8.60 -19.19
N GLU A 44 -15.26 8.41 -19.94
CA GLU A 44 -16.22 9.48 -20.23
C GLU A 44 -17.03 9.75 -18.97
N VAL A 45 -16.66 10.82 -18.28
CA VAL A 45 -17.42 11.30 -17.13
C VAL A 45 -18.48 12.29 -17.63
N SER A 46 -19.73 11.89 -17.57
CA SER A 46 -20.85 12.81 -17.71
C SER A 46 -20.79 13.85 -16.59
N THR A 47 -20.69 15.12 -17.01
CA THR A 47 -20.54 16.29 -16.16
C THR A 47 -21.75 16.55 -15.28
N ALA A 48 -21.56 16.58 -13.97
CA ALA A 48 -22.32 17.43 -13.06
C ALA A 48 -21.36 18.03 -12.03
N SER A 49 -21.32 19.35 -12.03
CA SER A 49 -20.44 20.26 -11.30
C SER A 49 -20.58 20.17 -9.78
N SER A 50 -19.47 20.12 -9.04
CA SER A 50 -19.15 21.13 -8.00
C SER A 50 -17.77 20.86 -7.39
N LYS A 51 -16.98 21.92 -7.26
CA LYS A 51 -15.65 22.01 -6.66
C LYS A 51 -15.70 21.67 -5.18
N GLU A 52 -14.74 20.84 -4.70
CA GLU A 52 -13.90 21.24 -3.57
C GLU A 52 -12.71 20.27 -3.45
N ASP A 53 -11.53 20.86 -3.31
CA ASP A 53 -10.22 20.24 -3.23
C ASP A 53 -10.03 19.55 -1.86
N SER A 54 -9.96 18.25 -1.86
CA SER A 54 -9.24 17.47 -0.84
C SER A 54 -9.04 16.05 -1.38
N GLY A 55 -7.79 15.64 -1.52
CA GLY A 55 -7.26 14.34 -1.91
C GLY A 55 -8.27 13.28 -2.35
N ALA A 56 -8.77 13.37 -3.58
CA ALA A 56 -9.82 12.48 -4.08
C ALA A 56 -9.37 11.02 -4.00
N VAL A 57 -9.83 10.33 -2.97
CA VAL A 57 -10.04 8.89 -3.04
C VAL A 57 -11.10 8.70 -4.12
N GLN A 58 -10.69 8.30 -5.33
CA GLN A 58 -11.64 7.87 -6.34
C GLN A 58 -12.58 6.89 -5.65
N LEU A 59 -13.88 7.16 -5.69
CA LEU A 59 -14.91 6.25 -5.20
C LEU A 59 -14.82 4.99 -6.06
N VAL A 60 -13.93 4.07 -5.65
CA VAL A 60 -13.85 2.75 -6.25
C VAL A 60 -15.19 2.09 -5.92
N ASP A 61 -15.93 1.65 -6.94
CA ASP A 61 -17.09 0.80 -6.71
C ASP A 61 -16.62 -0.44 -5.94
N ILE A 62 -16.89 -0.44 -4.65
CA ILE A 62 -16.38 -1.50 -3.76
C ILE A 62 -17.02 -2.84 -4.08
N ALA A 63 -18.26 -2.86 -4.58
CA ALA A 63 -18.94 -4.09 -5.01
C ALA A 63 -18.21 -4.68 -6.23
N ALA A 64 -17.94 -3.86 -7.24
CA ALA A 64 -17.18 -4.28 -8.42
C ALA A 64 -15.77 -4.74 -8.05
N LEU A 65 -15.10 -4.04 -7.12
CA LEU A 65 -13.79 -4.45 -6.63
C LEU A 65 -13.84 -5.81 -5.95
N LEU A 66 -14.77 -6.02 -5.01
CA LEU A 66 -14.87 -7.27 -4.26
C LEU A 66 -15.28 -8.44 -5.17
N ALA A 67 -16.08 -8.19 -6.22
CA ALA A 67 -16.43 -9.21 -7.21
C ALA A 67 -15.22 -9.79 -7.97
N MET A 68 -14.11 -9.06 -8.04
CA MET A 68 -12.84 -9.56 -8.62
C MET A 68 -12.05 -10.45 -7.65
N GLY A 69 -12.46 -10.51 -6.39
CA GLY A 69 -11.73 -11.20 -5.34
C GLY A 69 -11.90 -12.72 -5.40
N ASP A 70 -10.89 -13.42 -4.90
CA ASP A 70 -10.86 -14.88 -4.79
C ASP A 70 -10.25 -15.26 -3.42
N LEU A 71 -10.92 -16.16 -2.71
CA LEU A 71 -10.54 -16.54 -1.34
C LEU A 71 -9.20 -17.28 -1.28
N ASP A 72 -8.93 -18.17 -2.22
CA ASP A 72 -7.66 -18.90 -2.26
C ASP A 72 -6.50 -17.97 -2.62
N HIS A 73 -6.76 -17.03 -3.51
CA HIS A 73 -5.80 -15.96 -3.78
C HIS A 73 -5.61 -15.07 -2.56
N GLY A 74 -6.68 -14.70 -1.86
CA GLY A 74 -6.64 -13.96 -0.61
C GLY A 74 -5.78 -14.63 0.46
N LYS A 75 -5.92 -15.95 0.62
CA LYS A 75 -5.06 -16.76 1.51
C LYS A 75 -3.59 -16.72 1.09
N LYS A 76 -3.29 -16.67 -0.20
CA LYS A 76 -1.91 -16.52 -0.70
C LYS A 76 -1.37 -15.13 -0.40
N ILE A 77 -2.16 -14.07 -0.65
CA ILE A 77 -1.80 -12.68 -0.35
C ILE A 77 -1.61 -12.47 1.15
N TRP A 78 -2.46 -13.09 1.99
CA TRP A 78 -2.35 -13.04 3.46
C TRP A 78 -0.95 -13.39 3.98
N LYS A 79 -0.18 -14.22 3.28
CA LYS A 79 1.20 -14.55 3.67
C LYS A 79 2.08 -13.31 3.83
N LYS A 80 1.79 -12.22 3.11
CA LYS A 80 2.49 -10.92 3.26
C LYS A 80 2.17 -10.20 4.57
N CYS A 81 1.05 -10.56 5.20
CA CYS A 81 0.54 -9.96 6.44
C CYS A 81 0.89 -10.81 7.67
N SER A 82 0.99 -12.13 7.50
CA SER A 82 1.06 -13.12 8.57
C SER A 82 2.33 -13.04 9.43
N ALA A 83 3.40 -12.43 8.91
CA ALA A 83 4.62 -12.17 9.69
C ALA A 83 4.33 -11.20 10.86
N CYS A 84 3.47 -10.21 10.62
CA CYS A 84 3.17 -9.14 11.57
C CYS A 84 1.80 -9.27 12.25
N HIS A 85 0.86 -10.02 11.68
CA HIS A 85 -0.51 -10.14 12.16
C HIS A 85 -0.94 -11.60 12.35
N SER A 86 -1.85 -11.85 13.29
CA SER A 86 -2.63 -13.09 13.37
C SER A 86 -4.03 -12.88 12.78
N ILE A 87 -4.64 -13.95 12.22
CA ILE A 87 -5.99 -13.94 11.64
C ILE A 87 -6.89 -15.00 12.27
N LYS A 88 -6.35 -15.88 13.08
CA LYS A 88 -7.12 -16.95 13.71
C LYS A 88 -7.90 -16.40 14.90
N GLU A 89 -9.04 -16.99 15.20
CA GLU A 89 -9.77 -16.79 16.44
C GLU A 89 -8.85 -16.97 17.66
N GLY A 90 -8.93 -16.07 18.64
CA GLY A 90 -8.04 -16.08 19.81
C GLY A 90 -6.57 -15.80 19.51
N GLY A 91 -6.24 -15.43 18.28
CA GLY A 91 -4.87 -15.12 17.86
C GLY A 91 -4.32 -13.89 18.58
N LYS A 92 -3.08 -13.99 19.05
CA LYS A 92 -2.40 -12.89 19.79
C LYS A 92 -1.92 -11.79 18.85
N ASN A 93 -1.80 -10.57 19.41
CA ASN A 93 -1.05 -9.49 18.78
C ASN A 93 0.41 -9.91 18.56
N LYS A 94 0.98 -9.48 17.45
CA LYS A 94 2.40 -9.65 17.11
C LYS A 94 3.06 -8.27 16.98
N ILE A 95 3.84 -8.04 15.92
CA ILE A 95 4.35 -6.70 15.56
C ILE A 95 3.17 -5.75 15.29
N GLY A 96 2.12 -6.26 14.64
CA GLY A 96 0.83 -5.61 14.45
C GLY A 96 -0.27 -6.26 15.29
N PRO A 97 -1.47 -5.63 15.34
CA PRO A 97 -2.61 -6.15 16.08
C PRO A 97 -3.17 -7.42 15.42
N ALA A 98 -3.91 -8.23 16.22
CA ALA A 98 -4.70 -9.34 15.70
C ALA A 98 -5.82 -8.83 14.77
N LEU A 99 -6.02 -9.52 13.62
CA LEU A 99 -6.96 -9.12 12.57
C LEU A 99 -8.17 -10.06 12.44
N TYR A 100 -8.34 -11.03 13.36
CA TYR A 100 -9.60 -11.78 13.44
C TYR A 100 -10.76 -10.82 13.69
N SER A 101 -11.87 -10.98 12.99
CA SER A 101 -13.04 -10.07 13.06
C SER A 101 -12.67 -8.59 12.89
N VAL A 102 -11.73 -8.26 11.98
CA VAL A 102 -11.27 -6.88 11.79
C VAL A 102 -12.27 -6.05 10.99
N LEU A 103 -12.95 -6.62 9.99
CA LEU A 103 -13.96 -5.90 9.23
C LEU A 103 -15.16 -5.58 10.12
N GLY A 104 -15.67 -4.35 10.04
CA GLY A 104 -16.71 -3.82 10.91
C GLY A 104 -16.22 -3.30 12.26
N ARG A 105 -15.01 -3.67 12.71
CA ARG A 105 -14.45 -3.24 14.00
C ARG A 105 -13.96 -1.79 13.93
N ASN A 106 -14.12 -1.04 15.02
CA ASN A 106 -13.54 0.30 15.12
C ASN A 106 -12.01 0.25 15.01
N ILE A 107 -11.45 1.22 14.31
CA ILE A 107 -10.00 1.36 14.18
C ILE A 107 -9.42 1.66 15.56
N ALA A 108 -8.30 1.01 15.92
CA ALA A 108 -7.65 1.07 17.21
C ALA A 108 -8.49 0.51 18.40
N ALA A 109 -9.44 -0.41 18.16
CA ALA A 109 -10.33 -0.92 19.21
C ALA A 109 -9.70 -1.93 20.17
N LEU A 110 -8.56 -2.57 19.84
CA LEU A 110 -7.94 -3.56 20.74
C LEU A 110 -7.19 -2.86 21.87
N GLY A 111 -7.67 -3.02 23.10
CA GLY A 111 -7.10 -2.38 24.29
C GLY A 111 -5.72 -2.94 24.70
N ASP A 112 -5.41 -4.16 24.26
CA ASP A 112 -4.16 -4.87 24.53
C ASP A 112 -3.07 -4.62 23.46
N TYR A 113 -3.31 -3.73 22.48
CA TYR A 113 -2.34 -3.35 21.46
C TYR A 113 -2.05 -1.84 21.49
N LYS A 114 -0.76 -1.48 21.51
CA LYS A 114 -0.33 -0.08 21.54
C LYS A 114 -0.31 0.54 20.15
N TYR A 115 -1.43 1.10 19.72
CA TYR A 115 -1.57 1.81 18.45
C TYR A 115 -0.73 3.11 18.38
N SER A 116 -0.55 3.65 17.17
CA SER A 116 -0.03 5.00 17.00
C SER A 116 -1.09 6.04 17.36
N LYS A 117 -0.67 7.25 17.75
CA LYS A 117 -1.58 8.37 18.00
C LYS A 117 -2.48 8.65 16.79
N ALA A 118 -1.91 8.56 15.58
CA ALA A 118 -2.64 8.76 14.34
C ALA A 118 -3.78 7.74 14.15
N PHE A 119 -3.56 6.47 14.49
CA PHE A 119 -4.59 5.43 14.41
C PHE A 119 -5.72 5.67 15.41
N VAL A 120 -5.37 6.03 16.65
CA VAL A 120 -6.36 6.34 17.68
C VAL A 120 -7.20 7.56 17.30
N ALA A 121 -6.58 8.59 16.74
CA ALA A 121 -7.25 9.81 16.32
C ALA A 121 -8.09 9.66 15.04
N TYR A 122 -7.92 8.57 14.29
CA TYR A 122 -8.59 8.41 13.00
C TYR A 122 -10.11 8.20 13.13
N GLY A 123 -10.58 7.56 14.19
CA GLY A 123 -11.97 7.58 14.65
C GLY A 123 -13.00 6.90 13.74
N LYS A 124 -12.60 6.06 12.80
CA LYS A 124 -13.49 5.33 11.87
C LYS A 124 -13.54 3.84 12.19
N SER A 125 -14.39 3.11 11.47
CA SER A 125 -14.46 1.64 11.49
C SER A 125 -13.86 1.07 10.20
N TRP A 126 -13.41 -0.18 10.25
CA TRP A 126 -12.91 -0.90 9.10
C TRP A 126 -14.07 -1.36 8.20
N THR A 127 -14.56 -0.48 7.33
CA THR A 127 -15.42 -0.86 6.21
C THR A 127 -14.58 -1.48 5.09
N PHE A 128 -15.23 -2.01 4.06
CA PHE A 128 -14.52 -2.51 2.87
C PHE A 128 -13.73 -1.39 2.17
N GLU A 129 -14.32 -0.20 2.09
CA GLU A 129 -13.71 0.99 1.48
C GLU A 129 -12.48 1.47 2.27
N GLU A 130 -12.63 1.61 3.59
CA GLU A 130 -11.54 2.03 4.47
C GLU A 130 -10.39 1.02 4.42
N MET A 131 -10.69 -0.29 4.43
CA MET A 131 -9.69 -1.33 4.31
C MET A 131 -9.02 -1.31 2.94
N ASN A 132 -9.79 -1.16 1.84
CA ASN A 132 -9.24 -1.04 0.50
C ASN A 132 -8.31 0.17 0.39
N GLY A 133 -8.75 1.35 0.81
CA GLY A 133 -7.96 2.57 0.77
C GLY A 133 -6.67 2.46 1.59
N PHE A 134 -6.76 1.92 2.79
CA PHE A 134 -5.60 1.71 3.66
C PHE A 134 -4.59 0.73 3.06
N LEU A 135 -5.05 -0.36 2.45
CA LEU A 135 -4.18 -1.36 1.86
C LEU A 135 -3.48 -0.91 0.56
N ILE A 136 -3.94 0.15 -0.10
CA ILE A 136 -3.21 0.73 -1.25
C ILE A 136 -1.84 1.23 -0.81
N LYS A 137 -1.79 2.04 0.24
CA LYS A 137 -0.55 2.61 0.80
C LYS A 137 -0.79 3.09 2.25
N PRO A 138 -0.60 2.22 3.25
CA PRO A 138 -0.95 2.52 4.64
C PRO A 138 -0.41 3.83 5.17
N GLN A 139 0.88 4.12 4.92
CA GLN A 139 1.54 5.33 5.40
C GLN A 139 1.02 6.64 4.78
N SER A 140 0.47 6.57 3.57
CA SER A 140 -0.15 7.73 2.92
C SER A 140 -1.59 7.91 3.36
N TYR A 141 -2.29 6.80 3.63
CA TYR A 141 -3.70 6.80 4.01
C TYR A 141 -3.90 7.29 5.46
N ILE A 142 -3.14 6.73 6.40
CA ILE A 142 -3.11 7.19 7.80
C ILE A 142 -1.68 7.64 8.11
N LYS A 143 -1.40 8.94 7.87
CA LYS A 143 -0.08 9.53 8.15
C LYS A 143 0.27 9.38 9.62
N GLY A 144 1.43 8.80 9.90
CA GLY A 144 1.87 8.51 11.28
C GLY A 144 1.48 7.12 11.78
N THR A 145 0.95 6.24 10.92
CA THR A 145 0.82 4.81 11.24
C THR A 145 2.18 4.18 11.47
N LYS A 146 2.24 3.22 12.39
CA LYS A 146 3.44 2.39 12.63
C LYS A 146 3.59 1.27 11.60
N MET A 147 2.58 1.00 10.77
CA MET A 147 2.60 -0.08 9.80
C MET A 147 3.52 0.27 8.62
N ALA A 148 4.69 -0.35 8.57
CA ALA A 148 5.70 -0.15 7.54
C ALA A 148 5.49 -1.09 6.32
N PHE A 149 4.27 -1.13 5.80
CA PHE A 149 3.91 -1.96 4.65
C PHE A 149 3.83 -1.11 3.38
N ALA A 150 4.43 -1.59 2.28
CA ALA A 150 4.46 -0.86 1.01
C ALA A 150 3.09 -0.74 0.33
N GLY A 151 2.13 -1.56 0.76
CA GLY A 151 0.80 -1.63 0.20
C GLY A 151 0.62 -2.69 -0.89
N LEU A 152 -0.61 -2.84 -1.35
CA LEU A 152 -1.03 -3.73 -2.42
C LEU A 152 -1.53 -2.90 -3.60
N LYS A 153 -0.75 -2.79 -4.66
CA LYS A 153 -1.10 -1.98 -5.83
C LYS A 153 -2.22 -2.60 -6.67
N LYS A 154 -2.24 -3.95 -6.77
CA LYS A 154 -3.22 -4.68 -7.59
C LYS A 154 -4.58 -4.76 -6.88
N GLU A 155 -5.65 -4.35 -7.57
CA GLU A 155 -7.02 -4.40 -7.06
C GLU A 155 -7.45 -5.82 -6.68
N LYS A 156 -7.17 -6.79 -7.54
CA LYS A 156 -7.46 -8.19 -7.26
C LYS A 156 -6.78 -8.69 -5.99
N ASP A 157 -5.54 -8.27 -5.69
CA ASP A 157 -4.85 -8.66 -4.46
C ASP A 157 -5.57 -8.06 -3.24
N ARG A 158 -5.99 -6.78 -3.31
CA ARG A 158 -6.73 -6.12 -2.23
C ARG A 158 -8.12 -6.74 -2.03
N ALA A 159 -8.90 -6.88 -3.09
CA ALA A 159 -10.19 -7.54 -3.05
C ALA A 159 -10.11 -8.92 -2.40
N SER A 160 -9.20 -9.74 -2.87
CA SER A 160 -9.03 -11.13 -2.40
C SER A 160 -8.63 -11.19 -0.92
N VAL A 161 -7.68 -10.37 -0.46
CA VAL A 161 -7.27 -10.39 0.95
C VAL A 161 -8.34 -9.79 1.86
N ILE A 162 -9.12 -8.82 1.40
CA ILE A 162 -10.26 -8.25 2.13
C ILE A 162 -11.35 -9.32 2.32
N LEU A 163 -11.70 -10.06 1.26
CA LEU A 163 -12.65 -11.18 1.37
C LEU A 163 -12.15 -12.25 2.34
N PHE A 164 -10.86 -12.59 2.26
CA PHE A 164 -10.25 -13.54 3.17
C PHE A 164 -10.30 -13.05 4.63
N MET A 165 -10.03 -11.77 4.89
CA MET A 165 -10.17 -11.20 6.24
C MET A 165 -11.62 -11.18 6.71
N ASN A 166 -12.58 -10.87 5.82
CA ASN A 166 -14.00 -10.89 6.16
C ASN A 166 -14.48 -12.29 6.55
N GLN A 167 -14.03 -13.32 5.84
CA GLN A 167 -14.37 -14.71 6.16
C GLN A 167 -13.80 -15.16 7.53
N ASN A 168 -12.70 -14.55 7.99
CA ASN A 168 -12.11 -14.84 9.30
C ASN A 168 -12.72 -13.91 10.38
N SER A 169 -14.01 -14.06 10.62
CA SER A 169 -14.80 -13.24 11.54
C SER A 169 -15.95 -14.06 12.10
N ASP A 170 -16.36 -13.77 13.34
CA ASP A 170 -17.59 -14.31 13.93
C ASP A 170 -18.85 -13.77 13.24
N ASN A 171 -18.76 -12.52 12.76
CA ASN A 171 -19.84 -11.82 12.07
C ASN A 171 -19.30 -11.18 10.80
N PRO A 172 -19.12 -11.94 9.70
CA PRO A 172 -18.69 -11.39 8.44
C PRO A 172 -19.66 -10.30 7.96
N LEU A 173 -19.13 -9.19 7.48
CA LEU A 173 -19.96 -8.16 6.86
C LEU A 173 -20.62 -8.71 5.60
N PRO A 174 -21.91 -8.39 5.36
CA PRO A 174 -22.56 -8.71 4.10
C PRO A 174 -21.82 -8.02 2.95
N LEU A 175 -21.64 -8.72 1.84
CA LEU A 175 -21.05 -8.13 0.64
C LEU A 175 -22.06 -7.14 0.03
N PRO A 176 -21.57 -5.99 -0.47
CA PRO A 176 -22.41 -4.96 -1.09
C PRO A 176 -22.98 -5.39 -2.44
#